data_57c39de1d8c8fa12f18b95d0949eecdf
#
_entry.id   57c39de1d8c8fa12f18b95d0949eecdf
#
_cell.length_a   1.000
_cell.length_b   1.000
_cell.length_c   1.000
_cell.angle_alpha   90.00
_cell.angle_beta   90.00
_cell.angle_gamma   90.00
#
_symmetry.space_group_name_H-M   'P 1'
#
loop_
_entity.id
_entity.type
_entity.pdbx_description
1 polymer ?
#
loop_
_entity_poly.entity_id
_entity_poly.type
_entity_poly.pdbx_seq_one_letter_code
_entity_poly.pdbx_strand_id
1 'polypeptide(L)'
;ITSADIKNLLNYWMNKGYAYTTVKKAYVVLNEYFRYLYREELIPKNPMANVEMIKKSNFLSAQNKENLPNNETVTIFTAEEIEKFKKECFRCWGTGKGLYQQSAAYILMLNTGLRTGELLGLLNSDIDLENKTLTVRQGVKEVSRRNGTEFTSGREIKIGKPKSTASKRTVPLN
;
A
#
# COMPACT_ATOMS: atom_id res chain seq x y z
N ILE A 1 -30.39 12.85 0.54
CA ILE A 1 -29.05 13.08 1.13
C ILE A 1 -28.71 14.54 0.96
N THR A 2 -28.36 15.21 2.05
CA THR A 2 -27.99 16.62 2.11
C THR A 2 -26.49 16.81 2.36
N SER A 3 -26.00 18.03 2.19
CA SER A 3 -24.62 18.36 2.56
C SER A 3 -24.36 18.16 4.07
N ALA A 4 -25.39 18.32 4.90
CA ALA A 4 -25.28 18.06 6.33
C ALA A 4 -25.05 16.57 6.64
N ASP A 5 -25.77 15.69 5.96
CA ASP A 5 -25.61 14.24 6.14
C ASP A 5 -24.19 13.79 5.82
N ILE A 6 -23.61 14.33 4.74
CA ILE A 6 -22.24 14.00 4.34
C ILE A 6 -21.23 14.57 5.35
N LYS A 7 -21.40 15.80 5.81
CA LYS A 7 -20.55 16.38 6.86
C LYS A 7 -20.61 15.55 8.14
N ASN A 8 -21.80 15.14 8.55
CA ASN A 8 -21.98 14.28 9.71
C ASN A 8 -21.31 12.94 9.56
N LEU A 9 -21.38 12.31 8.39
CA LEU A 9 -20.71 11.05 8.10
C LEU A 9 -19.17 11.18 8.19
N LEU A 10 -18.60 12.23 7.59
CA LEU A 10 -17.15 12.47 7.65
C LEU A 10 -16.69 12.76 9.08
N ASN A 11 -17.44 13.55 9.83
CA ASN A 11 -17.18 13.82 11.25
C ASN A 11 -17.32 12.57 12.12
N TYR A 12 -18.31 11.72 11.84
CA TYR A 12 -18.46 10.44 12.53
C TYR A 12 -17.23 9.56 12.35
N TRP A 13 -16.71 9.43 11.12
CA TRP A 13 -15.49 8.64 10.89
C TRP A 13 -14.26 9.26 11.56
N MET A 14 -14.14 10.57 11.55
CA MET A 14 -13.09 11.27 12.28
C MET A 14 -13.15 10.95 13.78
N ASN A 15 -14.34 11.05 14.38
CA ASN A 15 -14.55 10.79 15.81
C ASN A 15 -14.36 9.31 16.18
N LYS A 16 -14.55 8.38 15.22
CA LYS A 16 -14.23 6.95 15.36
C LYS A 16 -12.73 6.65 15.27
N GLY A 17 -11.87 7.64 15.07
CA GLY A 17 -10.42 7.45 15.03
C GLY A 17 -9.89 6.94 13.68
N TYR A 18 -10.67 6.99 12.60
CA TYR A 18 -10.14 6.64 11.29
C TYR A 18 -9.02 7.61 10.87
N ALA A 19 -7.99 7.08 10.20
CA ALA A 19 -6.89 7.91 9.71
C ALA A 19 -7.37 8.96 8.70
N TYR A 20 -6.73 10.13 8.69
CA TYR A 20 -7.04 11.22 7.75
C TYR A 20 -7.09 10.75 6.30
N THR A 21 -6.12 9.91 5.90
CA THR A 21 -6.05 9.36 4.54
C THR A 21 -7.26 8.50 4.18
N THR A 22 -7.84 7.79 5.15
CA THR A 22 -9.06 6.97 4.97
C THR A 22 -10.27 7.87 4.77
N VAL A 23 -10.47 8.87 5.63
CA VAL A 23 -11.57 9.85 5.51
C VAL A 23 -11.45 10.64 4.21
N LYS A 24 -10.22 11.05 3.83
CA LYS A 24 -9.97 11.73 2.56
C LYS A 24 -10.32 10.86 1.34
N LYS A 25 -10.00 9.57 1.35
CA LYS A 25 -10.38 8.66 0.26
C LYS A 25 -11.89 8.55 0.11
N ALA A 26 -12.61 8.44 1.22
CA ALA A 26 -14.07 8.42 1.21
C ALA A 26 -14.67 9.73 0.69
N TYR A 27 -14.13 10.87 1.12
CA TYR A 27 -14.53 12.19 0.58
C TYR A 27 -14.37 12.24 -0.94
N VAL A 28 -13.21 11.80 -1.46
CA VAL A 28 -12.95 11.81 -2.92
C VAL A 28 -13.96 10.94 -3.66
N VAL A 29 -14.24 9.73 -3.17
CA VAL A 29 -15.21 8.82 -3.80
C VAL A 29 -16.61 9.41 -3.78
N LEU A 30 -17.06 9.96 -2.65
CA LEU A 30 -18.37 10.60 -2.54
C LEU A 30 -18.47 11.83 -3.47
N ASN A 31 -17.42 12.65 -3.54
CA ASN A 31 -17.40 13.82 -4.41
C ASN A 31 -17.53 13.45 -5.88
N GLU A 32 -16.76 12.45 -6.36
CA GLU A 32 -16.86 12.00 -7.74
C GLU A 32 -18.21 11.34 -8.04
N TYR A 33 -18.75 10.55 -7.11
CA TYR A 33 -20.05 9.90 -7.26
C TYR A 33 -21.21 10.92 -7.39
N PHE A 34 -21.31 11.86 -6.44
CA PHE A 34 -22.38 12.87 -6.50
C PHE A 34 -22.20 13.88 -7.63
N ARG A 35 -20.96 14.15 -8.03
CA ARG A 35 -20.65 14.94 -9.22
C ARG A 35 -21.14 14.24 -10.48
N TYR A 36 -20.92 12.91 -10.59
CA TYR A 36 -21.44 12.09 -11.68
C TYR A 36 -22.97 12.14 -11.72
N LEU A 37 -23.65 11.85 -10.61
CA LEU A 37 -25.11 11.85 -10.54
C LEU A 37 -25.70 13.21 -10.93
N TYR A 38 -25.09 14.30 -10.51
CA TYR A 38 -25.54 15.66 -10.87
C TYR A 38 -25.34 15.96 -12.35
N ARG A 39 -24.20 15.55 -12.92
CA ARG A 39 -23.92 15.73 -14.35
C ARG A 39 -24.87 14.94 -15.26
N GLU A 40 -25.23 13.73 -14.83
CA GLU A 40 -26.20 12.88 -15.55
C GLU A 40 -27.66 13.25 -15.21
N GLU A 41 -27.90 14.38 -14.57
CA GLU A 41 -29.23 14.89 -14.18
C GLU A 41 -30.07 13.90 -13.34
N LEU A 42 -29.43 12.92 -12.69
CA LEU A 42 -30.08 11.94 -11.82
C LEU A 42 -30.46 12.53 -10.45
N ILE A 43 -29.86 13.66 -10.07
CA ILE A 43 -30.18 14.41 -8.86
C ILE A 43 -30.28 15.90 -9.20
N PRO A 44 -31.24 16.62 -8.60
CA PRO A 44 -31.47 18.04 -8.90
C PRO A 44 -30.40 18.97 -8.31
N LYS A 45 -29.64 18.51 -7.33
CA LYS A 45 -28.60 19.27 -6.63
C LYS A 45 -27.48 18.37 -6.15
N ASN A 46 -26.24 18.83 -6.32
CA ASN A 46 -25.08 18.11 -5.81
C ASN A 46 -24.90 18.36 -4.30
N PRO A 47 -25.06 17.36 -3.42
CA PRO A 47 -24.91 17.53 -1.98
C PRO A 47 -23.45 17.77 -1.54
N MET A 48 -22.48 17.49 -2.43
CA MET A 48 -21.07 17.77 -2.15
C MET A 48 -20.64 19.20 -2.47
N ALA A 49 -21.46 20.01 -3.13
CA ALA A 49 -21.10 21.37 -3.57
C ALA A 49 -20.57 22.27 -2.44
N ASN A 50 -21.11 22.11 -1.22
CA ASN A 50 -20.76 22.90 -0.04
C ASN A 50 -20.08 22.04 1.06
N VAL A 51 -19.47 20.92 0.68
CA VAL A 51 -18.72 20.06 1.60
C VAL A 51 -17.24 20.22 1.31
N GLU A 52 -16.53 20.85 2.19
CA GLU A 52 -15.07 20.96 2.11
C GLU A 52 -14.40 19.82 2.88
N MET A 53 -13.29 19.33 2.37
CA MET A 53 -12.47 18.39 3.10
C MET A 53 -11.76 19.10 4.26
N ILE A 54 -11.88 18.56 5.45
CA ILE A 54 -11.20 19.06 6.65
C ILE A 54 -9.68 19.10 6.40
N LYS A 55 -9.03 20.22 6.71
CA LYS A 55 -7.57 20.33 6.61
C LYS A 55 -6.89 19.33 7.55
N LYS A 56 -5.77 18.76 7.12
CA LYS A 56 -5.04 17.75 7.91
C LYS A 56 -4.67 18.25 9.30
N SER A 57 -4.28 19.53 9.43
CA SER A 57 -3.97 20.17 10.72
C SER A 57 -5.16 20.13 11.69
N ASN A 58 -6.34 20.51 11.20
CA ASN A 58 -7.56 20.56 12.01
C ASN A 58 -8.06 19.15 12.35
N PHE A 59 -7.86 18.19 11.43
CA PHE A 59 -8.16 16.78 11.66
C PHE A 59 -7.31 16.21 12.80
N LEU A 60 -6.02 16.48 12.81
CA LEU A 60 -5.09 16.00 13.83
C LEU A 60 -5.31 16.67 15.20
N SER A 61 -5.74 17.93 15.21
CA SER A 61 -6.07 18.64 16.47
C SER A 61 -7.39 18.17 17.10
N ALA A 62 -8.33 17.69 16.29
CA ALA A 62 -9.63 17.19 16.76
C ALA A 62 -9.55 15.73 17.26
N GLN A 63 -8.61 14.94 16.78
CA GLN A 63 -8.29 13.64 17.37
C GLN A 63 -7.39 13.88 18.58
N ASN A 64 -7.87 13.57 19.79
CA ASN A 64 -7.07 13.66 21.02
C ASN A 64 -5.72 12.97 20.78
N LYS A 65 -4.62 13.71 20.98
CA LYS A 65 -3.23 13.30 20.69
C LYS A 65 -2.77 12.00 21.37
N GLU A 66 -3.52 11.49 22.33
CA GLU A 66 -3.16 10.30 23.12
C GLU A 66 -3.27 8.96 22.37
N ASN A 67 -4.00 8.91 21.24
CA ASN A 67 -4.25 7.66 20.51
C ASN A 67 -3.78 7.66 19.05
N LEU A 68 -3.01 8.65 18.62
CA LEU A 68 -2.37 8.59 17.31
C LEU A 68 -1.09 7.75 17.45
N PRO A 69 -0.99 6.60 16.78
CA PRO A 69 0.34 6.05 16.53
C PRO A 69 1.12 7.17 15.82
N ASN A 70 2.29 7.50 16.32
CA ASN A 70 3.19 8.50 15.74
C ASN A 70 3.53 8.11 14.29
N ASN A 71 2.63 8.40 13.36
CA ASN A 71 2.73 8.02 11.94
C ASN A 71 3.71 8.89 11.13
N GLU A 72 4.54 9.69 11.80
CA GLU A 72 5.52 10.53 11.11
C GLU A 72 6.98 10.06 11.27
N THR A 73 7.25 9.15 12.16
CA THR A 73 8.56 8.52 12.24
C THR A 73 8.54 7.20 11.49
N VAL A 74 9.11 7.20 10.28
CA VAL A 74 9.44 5.93 9.61
C VAL A 74 10.45 5.23 10.50
N THR A 75 10.03 4.16 11.17
CA THR A 75 10.95 3.32 11.94
C THR A 75 11.81 2.54 10.95
N ILE A 76 13.09 2.86 10.91
CA ILE A 76 14.09 2.12 10.15
C ILE A 76 14.83 1.19 11.11
N PHE A 77 15.18 0.01 10.61
CA PHE A 77 16.02 -0.90 11.39
C PHE A 77 17.37 -0.28 11.70
N THR A 78 17.82 -0.41 12.92
CA THR A 78 19.20 -0.08 13.31
C THR A 78 20.16 -1.11 12.71
N ALA A 79 21.46 -0.78 12.65
CA ALA A 79 22.48 -1.71 12.20
C ALA A 79 22.48 -3.02 13.00
N GLU A 80 22.28 -2.91 14.32
CA GLU A 80 22.20 -4.08 15.20
C GLU A 80 20.99 -4.96 14.92
N GLU A 81 19.84 -4.36 14.65
CA GLU A 81 18.61 -5.10 14.29
C GLU A 81 18.76 -5.79 12.94
N ILE A 82 19.42 -5.14 11.97
CA ILE A 82 19.74 -5.73 10.67
C ILE A 82 20.63 -6.97 10.84
N GLU A 83 21.67 -6.88 11.66
CA GLU A 83 22.57 -8.03 11.89
C GLU A 83 21.85 -9.17 12.65
N LYS A 84 21.03 -8.86 13.64
CA LYS A 84 20.17 -9.85 14.31
C LYS A 84 19.23 -10.53 13.33
N PHE A 85 18.60 -9.76 12.45
CA PHE A 85 17.68 -10.27 11.43
C PHE A 85 18.41 -11.19 10.44
N LYS A 86 19.57 -10.78 9.93
CA LYS A 86 20.40 -11.61 9.05
C LYS A 86 20.79 -12.93 9.72
N LYS A 87 21.27 -12.85 10.97
CA LYS A 87 21.65 -14.03 11.74
C LYS A 87 20.48 -15.00 11.91
N GLU A 88 19.30 -14.49 12.21
CA GLU A 88 18.09 -15.32 12.34
C GLU A 88 17.69 -15.94 10.99
N CYS A 89 17.79 -15.21 9.88
CA CYS A 89 17.52 -15.74 8.53
C CYS A 89 18.38 -16.95 8.16
N PHE A 90 19.62 -17.01 8.64
CA PHE A 90 20.55 -18.12 8.37
C PHE A 90 20.49 -19.24 9.41
N ARG A 91 19.59 -19.14 10.39
CA ARG A 91 19.45 -20.18 11.41
C ARG A 91 18.95 -21.50 10.79
N CYS A 92 19.59 -22.58 11.16
CA CYS A 92 19.28 -23.92 10.67
C CYS A 92 18.78 -24.81 11.81
N TRP A 93 18.00 -25.83 11.47
CA TRP A 93 17.73 -26.95 12.35
C TRP A 93 19.00 -27.74 12.61
N GLY A 94 19.03 -28.59 13.65
CA GLY A 94 20.13 -29.49 13.91
C GLY A 94 20.47 -30.43 12.76
N THR A 95 19.57 -30.64 11.81
CA THR A 95 19.75 -31.38 10.55
C THR A 95 20.47 -30.61 9.45
N GLY A 96 20.85 -29.34 9.70
CA GLY A 96 21.44 -28.46 8.69
C GLY A 96 20.46 -27.80 7.73
N LYS A 97 19.16 -28.14 7.79
CA LYS A 97 18.12 -27.50 6.98
C LYS A 97 17.77 -26.13 7.52
N GLY A 98 17.69 -25.12 6.66
CA GLY A 98 17.30 -23.77 7.03
C GLY A 98 15.95 -23.74 7.73
N LEU A 99 15.85 -22.96 8.81
CA LEU A 99 14.62 -22.81 9.58
C LEU A 99 13.53 -22.08 8.78
N TYR A 100 13.91 -21.10 8.00
CA TYR A 100 13.02 -20.27 7.19
C TYR A 100 13.31 -20.49 5.70
N GLN A 101 12.35 -21.02 4.97
CA GLN A 101 12.49 -21.32 3.54
C GLN A 101 12.65 -20.05 2.68
N GLN A 102 12.09 -18.92 3.15
CA GLN A 102 12.10 -17.64 2.45
C GLN A 102 13.25 -16.71 2.86
N SER A 103 14.23 -17.18 3.61
CA SER A 103 15.36 -16.37 4.11
C SER A 103 16.09 -15.60 3.01
N ALA A 104 16.40 -16.25 1.90
CA ALA A 104 17.06 -15.62 0.75
C ALA A 104 16.23 -14.43 0.19
N ALA A 105 14.92 -14.59 0.12
CA ALA A 105 14.00 -13.56 -0.33
C ALA A 105 14.01 -12.34 0.60
N TYR A 106 13.99 -12.57 1.92
CA TYR A 106 14.06 -11.48 2.90
C TYR A 106 15.38 -10.73 2.88
N ILE A 107 16.49 -11.45 2.77
CA ILE A 107 17.82 -10.84 2.65
C ILE A 107 17.94 -10.04 1.36
N LEU A 108 17.43 -10.55 0.24
CA LEU A 108 17.40 -9.83 -1.02
C LEU A 108 16.58 -8.54 -0.91
N MET A 109 15.37 -8.59 -0.32
CA MET A 109 14.55 -7.41 -0.10
C MET A 109 15.22 -6.38 0.80
N LEU A 110 15.89 -6.82 1.86
CA LEU A 110 16.59 -5.95 2.80
C LEU A 110 17.71 -5.17 2.11
N ASN A 111 18.48 -5.83 1.24
CA ASN A 111 19.62 -5.22 0.55
C ASN A 111 19.24 -4.41 -0.69
N THR A 112 18.12 -4.72 -1.34
CA THR A 112 17.73 -4.10 -2.63
C THR A 112 16.55 -3.15 -2.54
N GLY A 113 15.80 -3.17 -1.45
CA GLY A 113 14.56 -2.39 -1.30
C GLY A 113 13.45 -2.81 -2.28
N LEU A 114 13.45 -4.05 -2.74
CA LEU A 114 12.39 -4.58 -3.60
C LEU A 114 11.07 -4.65 -2.86
N ARG A 115 9.98 -4.31 -3.56
CA ARG A 115 8.64 -4.61 -3.05
C ARG A 115 8.35 -6.10 -3.18
N THR A 116 7.51 -6.66 -2.30
CA THR A 116 7.13 -8.09 -2.34
C THR A 116 6.65 -8.52 -3.73
N GLY A 117 5.84 -7.71 -4.40
CA GLY A 117 5.37 -8.05 -5.74
C GLY A 117 6.47 -7.99 -6.81
N GLU A 118 7.48 -7.16 -6.66
CA GLU A 118 8.66 -7.10 -7.53
C GLU A 118 9.52 -8.34 -7.33
N LEU A 119 9.78 -8.71 -6.08
CA LEU A 119 10.51 -9.93 -5.74
C LEU A 119 9.86 -11.19 -6.33
N LEU A 120 8.55 -11.35 -6.14
CA LEU A 120 7.79 -12.48 -6.67
C LEU A 120 7.71 -12.51 -8.20
N GLY A 121 7.97 -11.38 -8.85
CA GLY A 121 8.00 -11.25 -10.29
C GLY A 121 9.38 -11.41 -10.91
N LEU A 122 10.43 -11.61 -10.12
CA LEU A 122 11.80 -11.78 -10.64
C LEU A 122 11.96 -13.07 -11.43
N LEU A 123 12.68 -12.95 -12.52
CA LEU A 123 13.17 -14.08 -13.32
C LEU A 123 14.68 -14.24 -13.11
N ASN A 124 15.21 -15.43 -13.33
CA ASN A 124 16.64 -15.67 -13.28
C ASN A 124 17.41 -14.76 -14.27
N SER A 125 16.79 -14.45 -15.42
CA SER A 125 17.35 -13.53 -16.42
C SER A 125 17.40 -12.07 -15.99
N ASP A 126 16.78 -11.71 -14.87
CA ASP A 126 16.81 -10.36 -14.32
C ASP A 126 17.99 -10.13 -13.38
N ILE A 127 18.73 -11.20 -13.05
CA ILE A 127 19.87 -11.18 -12.14
C ILE A 127 21.14 -11.38 -12.97
N ASP A 128 22.02 -10.40 -12.92
CA ASP A 128 23.33 -10.40 -13.52
C ASP A 128 24.38 -10.50 -12.41
N LEU A 129 24.91 -11.71 -12.22
CA LEU A 129 25.90 -11.99 -11.18
C LEU A 129 27.29 -11.46 -11.53
N GLU A 130 27.61 -11.34 -12.83
CA GLU A 130 28.91 -10.81 -13.29
C GLU A 130 29.01 -9.32 -12.99
N ASN A 131 27.97 -8.58 -13.36
CA ASN A 131 27.89 -7.13 -13.11
C ASN A 131 27.30 -6.80 -11.73
N LYS A 132 26.93 -7.83 -10.94
CA LYS A 132 26.30 -7.67 -9.61
C LYS A 132 25.11 -6.73 -9.66
N THR A 133 24.19 -6.96 -10.57
CA THR A 133 22.99 -6.13 -10.73
C THR A 133 21.74 -6.98 -10.83
N LEU A 134 20.62 -6.35 -10.47
CA LEU A 134 19.28 -6.90 -10.58
C LEU A 134 18.36 -5.90 -11.25
N THR A 135 17.64 -6.33 -12.29
CA THR A 135 16.73 -5.46 -13.04
C THR A 135 15.27 -5.76 -12.74
N VAL A 136 14.54 -4.80 -12.23
CA VAL A 136 13.08 -4.90 -11.99
C VAL A 136 12.33 -4.60 -13.27
N ARG A 137 11.72 -5.62 -13.88
CA ARG A 137 10.97 -5.49 -15.16
C ARG A 137 9.48 -5.68 -14.99
N GLN A 138 9.06 -6.44 -13.98
CA GLN A 138 7.68 -6.82 -13.75
C GLN A 138 7.39 -6.99 -12.26
N GLY A 139 6.14 -7.22 -11.91
CA GLY A 139 5.73 -7.52 -10.57
C GLY A 139 4.47 -8.37 -10.54
N VAL A 140 4.32 -9.10 -9.45
CA VAL A 140 3.16 -9.95 -9.17
C VAL A 140 2.16 -9.17 -8.34
N LYS A 141 0.89 -9.30 -8.67
CA LYS A 141 -0.23 -8.74 -7.90
C LYS A 141 -1.28 -9.81 -7.70
N GLU A 142 -1.77 -9.87 -6.49
CA GLU A 142 -2.98 -10.62 -6.19
C GLU A 142 -4.19 -9.71 -6.44
N VAL A 143 -5.11 -10.15 -7.26
CA VAL A 143 -6.34 -9.41 -7.59
C VAL A 143 -7.56 -10.28 -7.34
N SER A 144 -8.64 -9.67 -6.87
CA SER A 144 -9.93 -10.36 -6.75
C SER A 144 -10.42 -10.77 -8.13
N ARG A 145 -10.91 -12.00 -8.23
CA ARG A 145 -11.53 -12.47 -9.47
C ARG A 145 -12.79 -11.66 -9.77
N ARG A 146 -12.98 -11.37 -11.04
CA ARG A 146 -14.18 -10.67 -11.53
C ARG A 146 -14.76 -11.41 -12.72
N ASN A 147 -16.09 -11.44 -12.80
CA ASN A 147 -16.84 -11.79 -13.99
C ASN A 147 -17.54 -10.52 -14.47
N GLY A 148 -16.98 -9.86 -15.48
CA GLY A 148 -17.40 -8.52 -15.87
C GLY A 148 -17.16 -7.50 -14.75
N THR A 149 -18.22 -6.84 -14.29
CA THR A 149 -18.20 -5.86 -13.19
C THR A 149 -18.36 -6.50 -11.82
N GLU A 150 -18.81 -7.75 -11.75
CA GLU A 150 -19.08 -8.43 -10.48
C GLU A 150 -17.84 -9.09 -9.90
N PHE A 151 -17.70 -9.00 -8.57
CA PHE A 151 -16.67 -9.73 -7.84
C PHE A 151 -17.13 -11.18 -7.64
N THR A 152 -16.29 -12.13 -8.05
CA THR A 152 -16.47 -13.54 -7.75
C THR A 152 -15.60 -13.95 -6.58
N SER A 153 -15.94 -15.06 -5.93
CA SER A 153 -15.12 -15.60 -4.84
C SER A 153 -13.74 -16.03 -5.37
N GLY A 154 -12.69 -15.73 -4.59
CA GLY A 154 -11.31 -16.12 -4.87
C GLY A 154 -10.45 -14.97 -5.39
N ARG A 155 -9.17 -15.26 -5.46
CA ARG A 155 -8.12 -14.34 -5.93
C ARG A 155 -7.35 -14.99 -7.07
N GLU A 156 -6.83 -14.19 -7.95
CA GLU A 156 -5.94 -14.62 -9.03
C GLU A 156 -4.63 -13.85 -8.96
N ILE A 157 -3.56 -14.50 -9.39
CA ILE A 157 -2.24 -13.89 -9.48
C ILE A 157 -2.08 -13.32 -10.88
N LYS A 158 -1.81 -12.02 -10.97
CA LYS A 158 -1.50 -11.35 -12.25
C LYS A 158 -0.06 -10.87 -12.25
N ILE A 159 0.67 -11.26 -13.27
CA ILE A 159 1.99 -10.71 -13.58
C ILE A 159 1.77 -9.51 -14.48
N GLY A 160 2.36 -8.40 -14.14
CA GLY A 160 2.17 -7.17 -14.91
C GLY A 160 3.39 -6.26 -14.89
N LYS A 161 3.41 -5.34 -15.85
CA LYS A 161 4.43 -4.29 -15.88
C LYS A 161 4.36 -3.46 -14.58
N PRO A 162 5.47 -2.89 -14.13
CA PRO A 162 5.47 -1.97 -13.01
C PRO A 162 4.48 -0.82 -13.22
N LYS A 163 3.91 -0.31 -12.13
CA LYS A 163 2.86 0.72 -12.14
C LYS A 163 3.27 2.05 -12.81
N SER A 164 4.58 2.32 -12.86
CA SER A 164 5.14 3.50 -13.51
C SER A 164 6.46 3.17 -14.21
N THR A 165 6.84 3.97 -15.20
CA THR A 165 8.14 3.87 -15.90
C THR A 165 9.32 3.94 -14.93
N ALA A 166 9.23 4.78 -13.90
CA ALA A 166 10.22 4.91 -12.83
C ALA A 166 10.38 3.65 -11.96
N SER A 167 9.44 2.71 -12.04
CA SER A 167 9.53 1.44 -11.32
C SER A 167 10.36 0.39 -12.05
N LYS A 168 10.66 0.60 -13.35
CA LYS A 168 11.71 -0.14 -14.05
C LYS A 168 13.06 0.43 -13.60
N ARG A 169 13.83 -0.39 -12.90
CA ARG A 169 15.14 0.05 -12.39
C ARG A 169 16.10 -1.13 -12.29
N THR A 170 17.37 -0.82 -12.37
CA THR A 170 18.46 -1.74 -12.05
C THR A 170 18.99 -1.38 -10.66
N VAL A 171 19.16 -2.37 -9.82
CA VAL A 171 19.62 -2.23 -8.44
C VAL A 171 20.93 -3.00 -8.31
N PRO A 172 21.98 -2.44 -7.68
CA PRO A 172 23.21 -3.17 -7.41
C PRO A 172 22.96 -4.27 -6.38
N LEU A 173 23.67 -5.37 -6.52
CA LEU A 173 23.75 -6.46 -5.55
C LEU A 173 25.05 -6.29 -4.76
N ASN A 174 24.94 -5.92 -3.49
CA ASN A 174 26.08 -5.78 -2.57
C ASN A 174 26.33 -7.09 -1.82
#